data_d575c81e3c3f10ca6ba85508fa64355a
#
_entry.id   d575c81e3c3f10ca6ba85508fa64355a
#
_cell.length_a   1.000
_cell.length_b   1.000
_cell.length_c   1.000
_cell.angle_alpha   90.00
_cell.angle_beta   90.00
_cell.angle_gamma   90.00
#
_symmetry.space_group_name_H-M   'P 1'
#
loop_
_entity.id
_entity.type
_entity.pdbx_description
1 polymer ?
#
loop_
_entity_poly.entity_id
_entity_poly.type
_entity_poly.pdbx_seq_one_letter_code
_entity_poly.pdbx_strand_id
1 'polypeptide(L)'
;AVTLLLDSAVLMALLLILRPRRTARRSADAGNIWRRTFLPVFAADIAASFAAGGLLYLAVTLLGQMPWLDGAYLSDTAGTHPMTDLFTLIPACLSVLAGGGLIYLADRYIVFRNEARAASLSLALAVCGAPWALLFPSVFIK
;
A
#
# COMPACT_ATOMS: atom_id res chain seq x y z
N ALA A 1 -14.93 -0.44 -2.16
CA ALA A 1 -15.64 0.74 -1.59
C ALA A 1 -15.04 1.16 -0.24
N VAL A 2 -14.80 0.24 0.70
CA VAL A 2 -14.26 0.55 2.04
C VAL A 2 -12.84 1.11 1.96
N THR A 3 -11.96 0.53 1.16
CA THR A 3 -10.58 1.01 0.94
C THR A 3 -10.57 2.44 0.41
N LEU A 4 -11.39 2.74 -0.59
CA LEU A 4 -11.50 4.07 -1.17
C LEU A 4 -11.93 5.14 -0.15
N LEU A 5 -12.87 4.81 0.73
CA LEU A 5 -13.29 5.71 1.81
C LEU A 5 -12.18 5.91 2.85
N LEU A 6 -11.46 4.84 3.17
CA LEU A 6 -10.37 4.87 4.13
C LEU A 6 -9.19 5.71 3.59
N ASP A 7 -8.77 5.49 2.36
CA ASP A 7 -7.72 6.27 1.70
C ASP A 7 -8.09 7.74 1.59
N SER A 8 -9.35 8.04 1.24
CA SER A 8 -9.88 9.39 1.20
C SER A 8 -9.84 10.07 2.57
N ALA A 9 -10.25 9.37 3.63
CA ALA A 9 -10.25 9.89 4.99
C ALA A 9 -8.82 10.10 5.51
N VAL A 10 -7.93 9.13 5.26
CA VAL A 10 -6.51 9.22 5.66
C VAL A 10 -5.84 10.39 4.93
N LEU A 11 -6.01 10.52 3.62
CA LEU A 11 -5.44 11.61 2.84
C LEU A 11 -5.94 12.98 3.36
N MET A 12 -7.24 13.12 3.63
CA MET A 12 -7.80 14.37 4.15
C MET A 12 -7.26 14.67 5.55
N ALA A 13 -7.20 13.68 6.44
CA ALA A 13 -6.64 13.83 7.77
C ALA A 13 -5.16 14.26 7.73
N LEU A 14 -4.36 13.62 6.89
CA LEU A 14 -2.95 13.96 6.71
C LEU A 14 -2.76 15.38 6.16
N LEU A 15 -3.55 15.78 5.18
CA LEU A 15 -3.52 17.14 4.65
C LEU A 15 -3.88 18.20 5.71
N LEU A 16 -4.79 17.87 6.63
CA LEU A 16 -5.16 18.75 7.73
C LEU A 16 -4.10 18.80 8.83
N ILE A 17 -3.50 17.67 9.18
CA ILE A 17 -2.51 17.57 10.27
C ILE A 17 -1.16 18.15 9.86
N LEU A 18 -0.67 17.80 8.67
CA LEU A 18 0.66 18.17 8.21
C LEU A 18 0.78 19.60 7.70
N ARG A 19 -0.33 20.32 7.50
CA ARG A 19 -0.27 21.73 7.12
C ARG A 19 -0.08 22.65 8.33
N PRO A 20 0.78 23.67 8.22
CA PRO A 20 1.03 24.62 9.32
C PRO A 20 -0.24 25.44 9.65
N ARG A 21 -0.45 25.70 10.93
CA ARG A 21 -1.66 26.29 11.54
C ARG A 21 -2.02 27.76 11.12
N ARG A 22 -1.32 28.33 10.14
CA ARG A 22 -1.41 29.77 9.84
C ARG A 22 -2.37 30.12 8.70
N THR A 23 -3.66 29.96 8.78
CA THR A 23 -4.65 30.79 8.08
C THR A 23 -6.03 30.14 7.93
N ALA A 24 -7.09 30.95 7.89
CA ALA A 24 -8.48 30.56 7.62
C ALA A 24 -8.70 29.93 6.21
N ARG A 25 -7.75 30.07 5.30
CA ARG A 25 -7.71 29.40 3.97
C ARG A 25 -7.37 27.91 4.03
N ARG A 26 -7.01 27.38 5.19
CA ARG A 26 -6.47 26.03 5.36
C ARG A 26 -7.41 24.91 4.86
N SER A 27 -8.70 24.99 5.16
CA SER A 27 -9.66 23.96 4.77
C SER A 27 -9.99 24.00 3.28
N ALA A 28 -10.11 25.19 2.70
CA ALA A 28 -10.37 25.35 1.28
C ALA A 28 -9.20 24.85 0.43
N ASP A 29 -7.97 25.16 0.84
CA ASP A 29 -6.76 24.68 0.15
C ASP A 29 -6.59 23.16 0.30
N ALA A 30 -6.86 22.60 1.48
CA ALA A 30 -6.81 21.16 1.69
C ALA A 30 -7.84 20.42 0.82
N GLY A 31 -9.07 20.96 0.72
CA GLY A 31 -10.11 20.41 -0.13
C GLY A 31 -9.76 20.45 -1.63
N ASN A 32 -9.11 21.52 -2.08
CA ASN A 32 -8.66 21.63 -3.47
C ASN A 32 -7.53 20.65 -3.79
N ILE A 33 -6.56 20.48 -2.89
CA ILE A 33 -5.49 19.48 -3.05
C ILE A 33 -6.08 18.09 -3.00
N TRP A 34 -6.96 17.79 -2.04
CA TRP A 34 -7.63 16.52 -1.94
C TRP A 34 -8.35 16.13 -3.26
N ARG A 35 -9.18 17.03 -3.81
CA ARG A 35 -9.89 16.77 -5.07
C ARG A 35 -8.94 16.48 -6.23
N ARG A 36 -7.80 17.14 -6.28
CA ARG A 36 -6.81 17.00 -7.34
C ARG A 36 -5.95 15.74 -7.21
N THR A 37 -5.66 15.31 -5.97
CA THR A 37 -4.70 14.24 -5.69
C THR A 37 -5.35 12.91 -5.33
N PHE A 38 -6.63 12.91 -4.93
CA PHE A 38 -7.33 11.70 -4.49
C PHE A 38 -7.30 10.58 -5.55
N LEU A 39 -7.70 10.89 -6.78
CA LEU A 39 -7.75 9.89 -7.85
C LEU A 39 -6.36 9.33 -8.22
N PRO A 40 -5.30 10.15 -8.39
CA PRO A 40 -3.96 9.64 -8.60
C PRO A 40 -3.42 8.79 -7.45
N VAL A 41 -3.65 9.18 -6.19
CA VAL A 41 -3.25 8.38 -5.01
C VAL A 41 -3.92 7.02 -5.05
N PHE A 42 -5.25 6.99 -5.21
CA PHE A 42 -6.00 5.75 -5.28
C PHE A 42 -5.56 4.84 -6.45
N ALA A 43 -5.26 5.41 -7.61
CA ALA A 43 -4.73 4.66 -8.75
C ALA A 43 -3.35 4.07 -8.44
N ALA A 44 -2.49 4.81 -7.73
CA ALA A 44 -1.18 4.34 -7.30
C ALA A 44 -1.30 3.17 -6.30
N ASP A 45 -2.22 3.26 -5.34
CA ASP A 45 -2.47 2.21 -4.35
C ASP A 45 -2.96 0.91 -5.01
N ILE A 46 -3.89 1.01 -5.97
CA ILE A 46 -4.36 -0.15 -6.74
C ILE A 46 -3.21 -0.77 -7.52
N ALA A 47 -2.46 0.03 -8.28
CA ALA A 47 -1.35 -0.47 -9.10
C ALA A 47 -0.27 -1.14 -8.24
N ALA A 48 0.07 -0.54 -7.10
CA ALA A 48 1.04 -1.09 -6.15
C ALA A 48 0.54 -2.40 -5.50
N SER A 49 -0.75 -2.50 -5.20
CA SER A 49 -1.36 -3.72 -4.66
C SER A 49 -1.31 -4.87 -5.66
N PHE A 50 -1.60 -4.61 -6.94
CA PHE A 50 -1.45 -5.60 -8.00
C PHE A 50 0.01 -6.02 -8.19
N ALA A 51 0.94 -5.06 -8.19
CA ALA A 51 2.37 -5.35 -8.30
C ALA A 51 2.87 -6.21 -7.12
N ALA A 52 2.48 -5.87 -5.90
CA ALA A 52 2.83 -6.63 -4.70
C ALA A 52 2.25 -8.05 -4.72
N GLY A 53 0.98 -8.21 -5.11
CA GLY A 53 0.34 -9.52 -5.28
C GLY A 53 1.03 -10.36 -6.37
N GLY A 54 1.40 -9.74 -7.48
CA GLY A 54 2.16 -10.38 -8.56
C GLY A 54 3.56 -10.83 -8.11
N LEU A 55 4.26 -10.01 -7.33
CA LEU A 55 5.56 -10.35 -6.75
C LEU A 55 5.44 -11.53 -5.78
N LEU A 56 4.44 -11.53 -4.91
CA LEU A 56 4.19 -12.64 -4.00
C LEU A 56 3.91 -13.93 -4.76
N TYR A 57 3.03 -13.89 -5.76
CA TYR A 57 2.72 -15.04 -6.60
C TYR A 57 3.97 -15.58 -7.30
N LEU A 58 4.77 -14.71 -7.89
CA LEU A 58 6.00 -15.07 -8.58
C LEU A 58 7.01 -15.70 -7.61
N ALA A 59 7.20 -15.11 -6.43
CA ALA A 59 8.11 -15.63 -5.42
C ALA A 59 7.69 -17.02 -4.93
N VAL A 60 6.41 -17.23 -4.63
CA VAL A 60 5.87 -18.53 -4.20
C VAL A 60 6.01 -19.58 -5.30
N THR A 61 5.76 -19.19 -6.57
CA THR A 61 5.91 -20.11 -7.73
C THR A 61 7.37 -20.52 -7.91
N LEU A 62 8.32 -19.59 -7.79
CA LEU A 62 9.75 -19.90 -7.90
C LEU A 62 10.24 -20.79 -6.75
N LEU A 63 9.81 -20.51 -5.52
CA LEU A 63 10.13 -21.35 -4.37
C LEU A 63 9.55 -22.76 -4.51
N GLY A 64 8.34 -22.89 -5.04
CA GLY A 64 7.68 -24.17 -5.28
C GLY A 64 8.33 -25.05 -6.36
N GLN A 65 9.27 -24.49 -7.14
CA GLN A 65 10.09 -25.28 -8.07
C GLN A 65 11.28 -25.98 -7.40
N MET A 66 11.56 -25.65 -6.14
CA MET A 66 12.65 -26.30 -5.41
C MET A 66 12.25 -27.71 -4.98
N PRO A 67 13.11 -28.75 -5.23
CA PRO A 67 12.75 -30.16 -5.02
C PRO A 67 12.50 -30.57 -3.56
N TRP A 68 12.79 -29.70 -2.62
CA TRP A 68 12.64 -29.86 -1.17
C TRP A 68 11.43 -29.12 -0.59
N LEU A 69 10.73 -28.31 -1.40
CA LEU A 69 9.58 -27.55 -1.00
C LEU A 69 8.34 -28.05 -1.76
N ASP A 70 7.25 -28.26 -1.04
CA ASP A 70 5.96 -28.58 -1.66
C ASP A 70 5.30 -27.29 -2.16
N GLY A 71 5.28 -27.12 -3.49
CA GLY A 71 4.72 -25.94 -4.13
C GLY A 71 3.21 -25.79 -3.89
N ALA A 72 2.46 -26.89 -3.74
CA ALA A 72 1.05 -26.87 -3.43
C ALA A 72 0.81 -26.35 -2.01
N TYR A 73 1.59 -26.81 -1.04
CA TYR A 73 1.55 -26.35 0.32
C TYR A 73 1.90 -24.86 0.44
N LEU A 74 2.98 -24.39 -0.22
CA LEU A 74 3.38 -22.99 -0.22
C LEU A 74 2.30 -22.09 -0.82
N SER A 75 1.69 -22.50 -1.92
CA SER A 75 0.62 -21.76 -2.58
C SER A 75 -0.63 -21.63 -1.69
N ASP A 76 -1.04 -22.69 -1.03
CA ASP A 76 -2.17 -22.69 -0.10
C ASP A 76 -1.86 -21.82 1.14
N THR A 77 -0.68 -22.01 1.73
CA THR A 77 -0.25 -21.27 2.93
C THR A 77 -0.10 -19.78 2.65
N ALA A 78 0.46 -19.39 1.49
CA ALA A 78 0.56 -17.99 1.10
C ALA A 78 -0.81 -17.32 0.93
N GLY A 79 -1.82 -18.07 0.47
CA GLY A 79 -3.18 -17.55 0.29
C GLY A 79 -4.02 -17.52 1.57
N THR A 80 -3.77 -18.42 2.51
CA THR A 80 -4.61 -18.59 3.70
C THR A 80 -3.95 -18.10 4.99
N HIS A 81 -2.70 -18.47 5.23
CA HIS A 81 -1.98 -18.22 6.48
C HIS A 81 -0.50 -17.86 6.25
N PRO A 82 -0.19 -16.73 5.57
CA PRO A 82 1.19 -16.41 5.19
C PRO A 82 2.15 -16.23 6.37
N MET A 83 1.65 -16.00 7.58
CA MET A 83 2.45 -15.82 8.80
C MET A 83 2.85 -17.14 9.47
N THR A 84 2.37 -18.28 9.03
CA THR A 84 2.63 -19.57 9.70
C THR A 84 3.94 -20.23 9.27
N ASP A 85 4.47 -19.84 8.11
CA ASP A 85 5.68 -20.41 7.56
C ASP A 85 6.65 -19.32 7.10
N LEU A 86 7.94 -19.46 7.41
CA LEU A 86 9.00 -18.53 7.02
C LEU A 86 9.13 -18.40 5.49
N PHE A 87 8.90 -19.49 4.75
CA PHE A 87 9.00 -19.51 3.29
C PHE A 87 7.87 -18.74 2.60
N THR A 88 6.76 -18.51 3.30
CA THR A 88 5.65 -17.66 2.81
C THR A 88 5.69 -16.26 3.44
N LEU A 89 6.11 -16.15 4.70
CA LEU A 89 6.20 -14.89 5.42
C LEU A 89 7.22 -13.92 4.80
N ILE A 90 8.44 -14.42 4.47
CA ILE A 90 9.48 -13.57 3.89
C ILE A 90 9.04 -12.97 2.54
N PRO A 91 8.57 -13.76 1.56
CA PRO A 91 8.03 -13.21 0.32
C PRO A 91 6.85 -12.26 0.53
N ALA A 92 5.95 -12.56 1.46
CA ALA A 92 4.83 -11.68 1.78
C ALA A 92 5.30 -10.31 2.34
N CYS A 93 6.23 -10.32 3.30
CA CYS A 93 6.83 -9.09 3.83
C CYS A 93 7.55 -8.27 2.74
N LEU A 94 8.34 -8.94 1.89
CA LEU A 94 9.04 -8.27 0.79
C LEU A 94 8.05 -7.68 -0.23
N SER A 95 6.96 -8.37 -0.52
CA SER A 95 5.90 -7.89 -1.42
C SER A 95 5.18 -6.67 -0.85
N VAL A 96 4.88 -6.65 0.46
CA VAL A 96 4.30 -5.49 1.15
C VAL A 96 5.26 -4.30 1.14
N LEU A 97 6.54 -4.52 1.42
CA LEU A 97 7.55 -3.46 1.37
C LEU A 97 7.73 -2.91 -0.06
N ALA A 98 7.73 -3.77 -1.06
CA ALA A 98 7.81 -3.36 -2.46
C ALA A 98 6.57 -2.55 -2.87
N GLY A 99 5.37 -2.99 -2.51
CA GLY A 99 4.12 -2.26 -2.74
C GLY A 99 4.11 -0.90 -2.07
N GLY A 100 4.44 -0.83 -0.79
CA GLY A 100 4.57 0.43 -0.06
C GLY A 100 5.62 1.36 -0.66
N GLY A 101 6.76 0.80 -1.11
CA GLY A 101 7.79 1.55 -1.83
C GLY A 101 7.29 2.14 -3.15
N LEU A 102 6.51 1.39 -3.91
CA LEU A 102 5.89 1.88 -5.16
C LEU A 102 4.89 3.01 -4.90
N ILE A 103 4.05 2.88 -3.86
CA ILE A 103 3.14 3.95 -3.44
C ILE A 103 3.94 5.19 -3.08
N TYR A 104 4.98 5.05 -2.24
CA TYR A 104 5.84 6.17 -1.86
C TYR A 104 6.44 6.88 -3.07
N LEU A 105 6.99 6.13 -4.03
CA LEU A 105 7.61 6.70 -5.23
C LEU A 105 6.58 7.40 -6.12
N ALA A 106 5.43 6.76 -6.37
CA ALA A 106 4.37 7.35 -7.17
C ALA A 106 3.85 8.64 -6.53
N ASP A 107 3.55 8.62 -5.24
CA ASP A 107 3.05 9.79 -4.52
C ASP A 107 4.11 10.90 -4.46
N ARG A 108 5.35 10.57 -4.18
CA ARG A 108 6.44 11.53 -4.04
C ARG A 108 6.78 12.24 -5.34
N TYR A 109 6.85 11.51 -6.45
CA TYR A 109 7.38 12.03 -7.71
C TYR A 109 6.30 12.40 -8.72
N ILE A 110 5.10 11.82 -8.62
CA ILE A 110 4.01 12.07 -9.56
C ILE A 110 2.93 12.94 -8.89
N VAL A 111 2.39 12.51 -7.75
CA VAL A 111 1.21 13.15 -7.15
C VAL A 111 1.56 14.45 -6.43
N PHE A 112 2.55 14.39 -5.51
CA PHE A 112 2.94 15.52 -4.66
C PHE A 112 4.22 16.23 -5.11
N ARG A 113 4.57 16.12 -6.37
CA ARG A 113 5.82 16.67 -6.94
C ARG A 113 6.09 18.13 -6.55
N ASN A 114 5.04 18.94 -6.48
CA ASN A 114 5.13 20.39 -6.23
C ASN A 114 4.80 20.78 -4.77
N GLU A 115 4.58 19.81 -3.88
CA GLU A 115 4.24 20.09 -2.49
C GLU A 115 5.50 20.15 -1.61
N ALA A 116 5.60 21.19 -0.78
CA ALA A 116 6.76 21.39 0.11
C ALA A 116 6.98 20.23 1.11
N ARG A 117 5.93 19.46 1.43
CA ARG A 117 5.96 18.30 2.33
C ARG A 117 5.66 16.98 1.64
N ALA A 118 5.97 16.90 0.35
CA ALA A 118 5.71 15.71 -0.45
C ALA A 118 6.27 14.43 0.20
N ALA A 119 7.49 14.46 0.74
CA ALA A 119 8.11 13.29 1.36
C ALA A 119 7.33 12.77 2.57
N SER A 120 6.87 13.66 3.47
CA SER A 120 6.11 13.27 4.67
C SER A 120 4.71 12.75 4.32
N LEU A 121 4.06 13.38 3.34
CA LEU A 121 2.74 12.94 2.85
C LEU A 121 2.84 11.59 2.17
N SER A 122 3.81 11.41 1.26
CA SER A 122 4.02 10.16 0.55
C SER A 122 4.40 9.02 1.48
N LEU A 123 5.24 9.28 2.50
CA LEU A 123 5.61 8.26 3.49
C LEU A 123 4.41 7.82 4.32
N ALA A 124 3.59 8.78 4.79
CA ALA A 124 2.41 8.47 5.58
C ALA A 124 1.38 7.68 4.76
N LEU A 125 1.15 8.06 3.48
CA LEU A 125 0.26 7.33 2.58
C LEU A 125 0.81 5.94 2.24
N ALA A 126 2.11 5.81 1.99
CA ALA A 126 2.74 4.52 1.73
C ALA A 126 2.61 3.54 2.90
N VAL A 127 2.73 4.03 4.14
CA VAL A 127 2.53 3.20 5.34
C VAL A 127 1.06 2.81 5.51
N CYS A 128 0.12 3.73 5.27
CA CYS A 128 -1.31 3.44 5.41
C CYS A 128 -1.87 2.62 4.24
N GLY A 129 -1.43 2.90 3.01
CA GLY A 129 -1.90 2.25 1.77
C GLY A 129 -1.13 0.98 1.40
N ALA A 130 -0.04 0.63 2.11
CA ALA A 130 0.68 -0.60 1.84
C ALA A 130 -0.26 -1.81 1.86
N PRO A 131 -0.05 -2.83 1.01
CA PRO A 131 -0.97 -3.96 0.88
C PRO A 131 -0.85 -4.94 2.05
N TRP A 132 -1.13 -4.46 3.28
CA TRP A 132 -1.08 -5.24 4.52
C TRP A 132 -1.97 -6.48 4.48
N ALA A 133 -3.01 -6.47 3.63
CA ALA A 133 -3.89 -7.63 3.43
C ALA A 133 -3.12 -8.89 3.01
N LEU A 134 -1.95 -8.75 2.39
CA LEU A 134 -1.09 -9.90 2.05
C LEU A 134 -0.49 -10.60 3.26
N LEU A 135 -0.45 -9.94 4.42
CA LEU A 135 0.04 -10.53 5.67
C LEU A 135 -1.09 -11.12 6.53
N PHE A 136 -2.35 -10.75 6.27
CA PHE A 136 -3.48 -11.25 7.06
C PHE A 136 -4.11 -12.47 6.41
N PRO A 137 -4.52 -13.48 7.21
CA PRO A 137 -5.24 -14.64 6.70
C PRO A 137 -6.52 -14.23 5.97
N SER A 138 -6.78 -14.82 4.82
CA SER A 138 -8.01 -14.57 4.05
C SER A 138 -9.31 -14.89 4.81
N VAL A 139 -9.21 -15.63 5.92
CA VAL A 139 -10.33 -15.98 6.82
C VAL A 139 -11.01 -14.74 7.43
N PHE A 140 -10.29 -13.62 7.56
CA PHE A 140 -10.86 -12.36 8.09
C PHE A 140 -11.58 -11.50 7.03
N ILE A 141 -11.62 -11.95 5.77
CA ILE A 141 -12.16 -11.15 4.65
C ILE A 141 -13.53 -11.73 4.18
N LYS A 142 -14.05 -12.74 4.86
CA LYS A 142 -15.37 -13.33 4.53
C LYS A 142 -16.52 -12.54 5.15
#